data_b2da0ad720bd0a6dc06e69e025b8b49d
#
_entry.id   b2da0ad720bd0a6dc06e69e025b8b49d
#
_cell.length_a   1.000
_cell.length_b   1.000
_cell.length_c   1.000
_cell.angle_alpha   90.00
_cell.angle_beta   90.00
_cell.angle_gamma   90.00
#
_symmetry.space_group_name_H-M   'P 1'
#
loop_
_entity.id
_entity.type
_entity.pdbx_description
1 polymer ?
#
loop_
_entity_poly.entity_id
_entity_poly.type
_entity_poly.pdbx_seq_one_letter_code
_entity_poly.pdbx_strand_id
1 'polypeptide(L)'
;MLNISDEACAITKRFFLAIDVLVAQRKLRSLNKFAQTYNINYWNLCTLRKEPERRALKVEYVMYLYRDYNVSAEYLLLGVGQIFAEEHKEKQYIPQKTYKK
;
A
#
# COMPACT_ATOMS: atom_id res chain seq x y z
N MET A 1 19.80 15.30 -6.12
CA MET A 1 18.89 14.57 -6.51
C MET A 1 18.67 13.43 -5.66
N LEU A 2 17.50 13.09 -5.35
CA LEU A 2 17.22 12.05 -4.54
C LEU A 2 17.08 10.83 -5.27
N ASN A 3 17.71 9.78 -4.88
CA ASN A 3 17.55 8.52 -5.50
C ASN A 3 16.84 7.59 -4.59
N ILE A 4 15.74 7.10 -5.02
CA ILE A 4 15.01 6.11 -4.25
C ILE A 4 15.69 4.77 -4.49
N SER A 5 15.92 4.02 -3.45
CA SER A 5 16.61 2.74 -3.58
C SER A 5 15.80 1.76 -4.41
N ASP A 6 16.47 0.77 -4.94
CA ASP A 6 15.79 -0.27 -5.72
C ASP A 6 14.79 -1.02 -4.85
N GLU A 7 15.11 -1.21 -3.60
CA GLU A 7 14.18 -1.88 -2.69
C GLU A 7 12.92 -1.05 -2.49
N ALA A 8 13.07 0.25 -2.33
CA ALA A 8 11.92 1.11 -2.15
C ALA A 8 11.07 1.16 -3.41
N CYS A 9 11.71 1.20 -4.58
CA CYS A 9 10.99 1.16 -5.83
C CYS A 9 10.21 -0.13 -5.97
N ALA A 10 10.79 -1.24 -5.56
CA ALA A 10 10.12 -2.52 -5.65
C ALA A 10 8.89 -2.56 -4.77
N ILE A 11 8.98 -1.97 -3.59
CA ILE A 11 7.82 -1.92 -2.69
C ILE A 11 6.72 -1.09 -3.34
N THR A 12 7.07 0.04 -3.93
CA THR A 12 6.08 0.88 -4.60
C THR A 12 5.41 0.13 -5.73
N LYS A 13 6.17 -0.61 -6.51
CA LYS A 13 5.60 -1.36 -7.63
C LYS A 13 4.68 -2.47 -7.14
N ARG A 14 5.05 -3.13 -6.06
CA ARG A 14 4.18 -4.17 -5.50
C ARG A 14 2.90 -3.58 -4.92
N PHE A 15 3.00 -2.37 -4.35
CA PHE A 15 1.82 -1.69 -3.84
C PHE A 15 0.81 -1.49 -4.98
N PHE A 16 1.27 -0.96 -6.12
CA PHE A 16 0.35 -0.71 -7.23
C PHE A 16 -0.13 -1.99 -7.89
N LEU A 17 0.70 -3.02 -7.91
CA LEU A 17 0.26 -4.30 -8.43
C LEU A 17 -0.87 -4.86 -7.56
N ALA A 18 -0.73 -4.74 -6.25
CA ALA A 18 -1.78 -5.21 -5.35
C ALA A 18 -3.07 -4.42 -5.58
N ILE A 19 -2.97 -3.11 -5.79
CA ILE A 19 -4.13 -2.30 -6.11
C ILE A 19 -4.79 -2.82 -7.40
N ASP A 20 -3.99 -3.10 -8.42
CA ASP A 20 -4.53 -3.59 -9.68
C ASP A 20 -5.25 -4.92 -9.50
N VAL A 21 -4.70 -5.79 -8.68
CA VAL A 21 -5.35 -7.08 -8.43
C VAL A 21 -6.67 -6.88 -7.67
N LEU A 22 -6.67 -5.96 -6.71
CA LEU A 22 -7.90 -5.68 -5.96
C LEU A 22 -8.98 -5.13 -6.89
N VAL A 23 -8.60 -4.28 -7.82
CA VAL A 23 -9.55 -3.73 -8.76
C VAL A 23 -10.06 -4.85 -9.68
N ALA A 24 -9.17 -5.71 -10.14
CA ALA A 24 -9.57 -6.81 -11.01
C ALA A 24 -10.51 -7.78 -10.31
N GLN A 25 -10.34 -7.94 -9.01
CA GLN A 25 -11.18 -8.83 -8.24
C GLN A 25 -12.41 -8.13 -7.68
N ARG A 26 -12.60 -6.88 -8.06
CA ARG A 26 -13.75 -6.12 -7.62
C ARG A 26 -13.84 -5.89 -6.15
N LYS A 27 -12.72 -5.93 -5.46
CA LYS A 27 -12.68 -5.63 -4.06
C LYS A 27 -12.41 -4.15 -3.84
N LEU A 28 -11.93 -3.46 -4.87
CA LEU A 28 -11.69 -2.04 -4.83
C LEU A 28 -12.19 -1.50 -6.15
N ARG A 29 -12.92 -0.40 -6.12
CA ARG A 29 -13.48 0.11 -7.33
C ARG A 29 -12.43 0.67 -8.28
N SER A 30 -11.50 1.43 -7.79
CA SER A 30 -10.47 2.04 -8.61
C SER A 30 -9.40 2.65 -7.74
N LEU A 31 -8.31 3.06 -8.35
CA LEU A 31 -7.26 3.77 -7.63
C LEU A 31 -7.82 5.08 -7.09
N ASN A 32 -8.69 5.74 -7.85
CA ASN A 32 -9.27 6.98 -7.39
C ASN A 32 -10.13 6.74 -6.13
N LYS A 33 -10.83 5.62 -6.08
CA LYS A 33 -11.63 5.31 -4.90
C LYS A 33 -10.72 5.07 -3.69
N PHE A 34 -9.58 4.43 -3.89
CA PHE A 34 -8.62 4.25 -2.82
C PHE A 34 -8.17 5.63 -2.31
N ALA A 35 -7.86 6.53 -3.24
CA ALA A 35 -7.43 7.86 -2.85
C ALA A 35 -8.51 8.59 -2.06
N GLN A 36 -9.75 8.49 -2.50
CA GLN A 36 -10.83 9.13 -1.80
C GLN A 36 -11.05 8.56 -0.42
N THR A 37 -10.95 7.26 -0.30
CA THR A 37 -11.19 6.60 0.97
C THR A 37 -10.21 7.06 2.04
N TYR A 38 -8.97 7.29 1.66
CA TYR A 38 -7.94 7.63 2.63
C TYR A 38 -7.50 9.09 2.52
N ASN A 39 -8.27 9.90 1.80
CA ASN A 39 -8.01 11.32 1.68
C ASN A 39 -6.62 11.59 1.11
N ILE A 40 -6.27 10.91 0.06
CA ILE A 40 -5.00 11.05 -0.61
C ILE A 40 -5.22 11.79 -1.91
N ASN A 41 -4.29 12.65 -2.29
CA ASN A 41 -4.41 13.34 -3.54
C ASN A 41 -4.20 12.34 -4.69
N TYR A 42 -5.22 12.19 -5.51
CA TYR A 42 -5.20 11.21 -6.59
C TYR A 42 -4.04 11.44 -7.57
N TRP A 43 -3.80 12.71 -7.89
CA TRP A 43 -2.76 12.98 -8.85
C TRP A 43 -1.38 12.65 -8.32
N ASN A 44 -1.19 12.80 -7.01
CA ASN A 44 0.06 12.39 -6.40
C ASN A 44 0.25 10.88 -6.48
N LEU A 45 -0.84 10.13 -6.33
CA LEU A 45 -0.75 8.69 -6.48
C LEU A 45 -0.41 8.31 -7.92
N CYS A 46 -0.99 9.00 -8.88
CA CYS A 46 -0.70 8.70 -10.27
C CYS A 46 0.75 9.02 -10.60
N THR A 47 1.27 10.10 -10.05
CA THR A 47 2.66 10.46 -10.28
C THR A 47 3.59 9.45 -9.64
N LEU A 48 3.26 9.00 -8.44
CA LEU A 48 4.07 7.98 -7.78
C LEU A 48 4.09 6.70 -8.61
N ARG A 49 2.97 6.34 -9.19
CA ARG A 49 2.90 5.14 -9.99
C ARG A 49 3.77 5.26 -11.23
N LYS A 50 3.76 6.42 -11.84
CA LYS A 50 4.54 6.59 -13.00
C LYS A 50 6.00 6.73 -12.74
N GLU A 51 6.37 7.30 -11.66
CA GLU A 51 7.77 7.60 -11.36
C GLU A 51 8.17 7.09 -9.99
N PRO A 52 8.14 5.78 -9.79
CA PRO A 52 8.46 5.24 -8.46
C PRO A 52 9.88 5.51 -8.03
N GLU A 53 10.76 5.77 -8.98
CA GLU A 53 12.14 6.04 -8.62
C GLU A 53 12.34 7.47 -8.14
N ARG A 54 11.34 8.33 -8.26
CA ARG A 54 11.50 9.68 -7.82
C ARG A 54 10.75 10.06 -6.59
N ARG A 55 9.84 9.26 -6.14
CA ARG A 55 9.05 9.60 -4.99
C ARG A 55 8.94 8.42 -4.07
N ALA A 56 8.88 8.67 -2.80
CA ALA A 56 8.79 7.60 -1.82
C ALA A 56 7.34 7.26 -1.52
N LEU A 57 7.05 6.00 -1.38
CA LEU A 57 5.74 5.54 -0.98
C LEU A 57 5.61 5.79 0.52
N LYS A 58 4.49 6.34 0.94
CA LYS A 58 4.29 6.54 2.35
C LYS A 58 3.96 5.22 3.01
N VAL A 59 4.54 5.01 4.18
CA VAL A 59 4.40 3.73 4.85
C VAL A 59 2.95 3.44 5.20
N GLU A 60 2.15 4.45 5.47
CA GLU A 60 0.76 4.18 5.82
C GLU A 60 -0.04 3.63 4.64
N TYR A 61 0.42 3.84 3.41
CA TYR A 61 -0.30 3.25 2.27
C TYR A 61 -0.18 1.73 2.31
N VAL A 62 0.97 1.22 2.74
CA VAL A 62 1.15 -0.21 2.90
C VAL A 62 0.22 -0.71 3.99
N MET A 63 0.12 0.05 5.08
CA MET A 63 -0.75 -0.33 6.17
C MET A 63 -2.20 -0.41 5.72
N TYR A 64 -2.65 0.53 4.89
CA TYR A 64 -4.03 0.51 4.42
C TYR A 64 -4.35 -0.80 3.68
N LEU A 65 -3.43 -1.24 2.83
CA LEU A 65 -3.68 -2.47 2.10
C LEU A 65 -3.66 -3.69 3.02
N TYR A 66 -2.74 -3.69 3.95
CA TYR A 66 -2.61 -4.80 4.87
C TYR A 66 -3.84 -4.90 5.80
N ARG A 67 -4.22 -3.77 6.36
CA ARG A 67 -5.29 -3.76 7.35
C ARG A 67 -6.67 -3.92 6.73
N ASP A 68 -6.93 -3.18 5.64
CA ASP A 68 -8.28 -3.09 5.11
C ASP A 68 -8.59 -4.01 3.94
N TYR A 69 -7.57 -4.51 3.26
CA TYR A 69 -7.78 -5.36 2.11
C TYR A 69 -7.11 -6.71 2.21
N ASN A 70 -6.55 -6.99 3.36
CA ASN A 70 -5.93 -8.29 3.63
C ASN A 70 -4.79 -8.61 2.67
N VAL A 71 -4.08 -7.60 2.20
CA VAL A 71 -2.91 -7.83 1.37
C VAL A 71 -1.76 -8.19 2.27
N SER A 72 -0.98 -9.18 1.89
CA SER A 72 0.10 -9.67 2.73
C SER A 72 1.20 -8.62 2.89
N ALA A 73 1.56 -8.32 4.11
CA ALA A 73 2.65 -7.39 4.38
C ALA A 73 3.96 -7.97 3.89
N GLU A 74 4.13 -9.29 4.03
CA GLU A 74 5.31 -9.92 3.57
C GLU A 74 5.46 -9.77 2.07
N TYR A 75 4.37 -9.91 1.33
CA TYR A 75 4.44 -9.73 -0.10
C TYR A 75 4.80 -8.29 -0.42
N LEU A 76 4.15 -7.32 0.24
CA LEU A 76 4.41 -5.93 -0.08
C LEU A 76 5.84 -5.53 0.22
N LEU A 77 6.36 -5.97 1.34
CA LEU A 77 7.67 -5.53 1.77
C LEU A 77 8.82 -6.36 1.24
N LEU A 78 8.61 -7.64 1.09
CA LEU A 78 9.69 -8.52 0.67
C LEU A 78 9.48 -9.16 -0.68
N GLY A 79 8.29 -9.13 -1.20
CA GLY A 79 8.02 -9.75 -2.46
C GLY A 79 7.89 -11.26 -2.41
N VAL A 80 7.68 -11.81 -1.21
CA VAL A 80 7.57 -13.26 -1.09
C VAL A 80 6.18 -13.67 -0.72
N GLY A 81 5.81 -14.85 -1.11
CA GLY A 81 4.51 -15.39 -0.76
C GLY A 81 3.40 -14.88 -1.65
N GLN A 82 2.21 -15.09 -1.21
CA GLN A 82 1.06 -14.70 -2.01
C GLN A 82 0.66 -13.28 -1.73
N ILE A 83 0.00 -12.66 -2.67
CA ILE A 83 -0.43 -11.27 -2.49
C ILE A 83 -1.38 -11.13 -1.32
N PHE A 84 -2.30 -12.05 -1.14
CA PHE A 84 -3.24 -11.95 -0.02
C PHE A 84 -2.85 -12.85 1.12
N ALA A 85 -3.01 -12.30 2.33
CA ALA A 85 -2.70 -13.07 3.52
C ALA A 85 -3.75 -14.15 3.67
N GLU A 86 -3.39 -15.21 4.42
CA GLU A 86 -4.25 -16.19 4.51
C GLU A 86 -5.13 -16.04 5.52
N GLU A 87 -5.73 -15.96 6.22
CA GLU A 87 -6.64 -15.82 7.05
C GLU A 87 -7.07 -15.18 7.74
N HIS A 88 -7.58 -15.02 8.36
CA HIS A 88 -8.32 -14.24 8.96
C HIS A 88 -8.14 -13.99 10.28
N LYS A 89 -7.24 -13.56 10.77
CA LYS A 89 -7.11 -13.19 11.99
C LYS A 89 -7.53 -11.85 12.05
N GLU A 90 -8.22 -11.32 12.94
CA GLU A 90 -8.62 -10.03 13.05
C GLU A 90 -7.50 -9.18 13.32
N LYS A 91 -7.18 -8.17 12.63
CA LYS A 91 -6.13 -7.28 12.93
C LYS A 91 -6.64 -6.11 13.65
N GLN A 92 -6.07 -5.80 14.80
CA GLN A 92 -6.51 -4.71 15.52
C GLN A 92 -5.64 -3.56 15.26
N TYR A 93 -6.10 -2.42 14.81
CA TYR A 93 -5.33 -1.22 14.59
C TYR A 93 -5.37 -0.39 15.82
N ILE A 94 -4.25 -0.19 16.45
CA ILE A 94 -4.18 0.58 17.64
C ILE A 94 -3.27 1.74 17.44
N PRO A 95 -3.79 2.94 17.29
CA PRO A 95 -2.94 4.08 17.08
C PRO A 95 -2.28 4.42 18.36
N GLN A 96 -1.01 4.42 18.41
CA GLN A 96 -0.37 4.70 19.56
C GLN A 96 -0.23 6.04 19.79
N LYS A 97 -1.18 6.77 20.10
CA LYS A 97 -1.07 8.09 20.25
C LYS A 97 -0.56 8.50 21.44
N THR A 98 -0.31 7.87 22.32
CA THR A 98 0.06 8.46 23.41
C THR A 98 0.92 7.72 24.07
N TYR A 99 1.78 8.04 24.45
CA TYR A 99 2.59 7.39 25.11
C TYR A 99 2.64 7.90 26.22
N LYS A 100 2.15 8.33 26.81
CA LYS A 100 2.11 8.81 27.86
C LYS A 100 2.67 8.44 28.68
N LYS A 101 3.12 8.60 28.96
CA LYS A 101 3.57 8.45 29.81
C LYS A 101 3.56 8.79 30.43
#